data_42f073e34cf3943b347028c57925f500
#
_entry.id   42f073e34cf3943b347028c57925f500
#
_cell.length_a   1.000
_cell.length_b   1.000
_cell.length_c   1.000
_cell.angle_alpha   90.00
_cell.angle_beta   90.00
_cell.angle_gamma   90.00
#
_symmetry.space_group_name_H-M   'P 1'
#
loop_
_entity.id
_entity.type
_entity.pdbx_description
1 polymer ?
#
loop_
_entity_poly.entity_id
_entity_poly.type
_entity_poly.pdbx_seq_one_letter_code
_entity_poly.pdbx_strand_id
1 'polypeptide(L)'
;MSRKKPRPIPVPARTIPGLIDAHTHLASCKDDAAVLVERAGAAGVDKLCTVGDGLAEAEAALAAAHAFPQVYAACAIHPTRVGELDQAAQARLVEMIADPRCVAVGETGLDTYWIGKSETCAPLDMQEEALRWHIDRAVEADKALMIHNRKADADLLRVLADAPAPRATILHCFSSPLDVAREALDRGYVLSFAGNVTFKRNEELREAARLAPTGQVLIETDAPYMTPEPFRGSRNEPSLIGHTALCVAEARGLSPEELAEEVSATFDRVYGQA
;
A
#
# COMPACT_ATOMS: atom_id res chain seq x y z
N MET A 1 18.60 14.76 -31.10
CA MET A 1 18.37 14.12 -29.79
C MET A 1 17.91 15.23 -28.83
N SER A 2 16.63 15.24 -28.47
CA SER A 2 16.10 16.19 -27.47
C SER A 2 16.74 15.87 -26.11
N ARG A 3 17.51 16.80 -25.54
CA ARG A 3 18.02 16.69 -24.17
C ARG A 3 16.81 16.66 -23.21
N LYS A 4 16.52 15.52 -22.60
CA LYS A 4 15.53 15.45 -21.52
C LYS A 4 15.95 16.47 -20.45
N LYS A 5 15.07 17.40 -20.10
CA LYS A 5 15.30 18.32 -18.98
C LYS A 5 15.61 17.48 -17.73
N PRO A 6 16.57 17.88 -16.90
CA PRO A 6 16.82 17.19 -15.64
C PRO A 6 15.53 17.19 -14.80
N ARG A 7 15.22 16.06 -14.18
CA ARG A 7 14.06 15.96 -13.31
C ARG A 7 14.30 16.78 -12.05
N PRO A 8 13.28 17.42 -11.49
CA PRO A 8 13.43 18.15 -10.24
C PRO A 8 13.84 17.18 -9.11
N ILE A 9 14.66 17.67 -8.19
CA ILE A 9 14.98 16.94 -6.97
C ILE A 9 13.74 16.99 -6.07
N PRO A 10 13.18 15.83 -5.65
CA PRO A 10 12.03 15.81 -4.77
C PRO A 10 12.37 16.44 -3.42
N VAL A 11 11.45 17.22 -2.91
CA VAL A 11 11.51 17.78 -1.56
C VAL A 11 10.18 17.51 -0.86
N PRO A 12 10.18 17.28 0.46
CA PRO A 12 8.93 17.14 1.23
C PRO A 12 8.03 18.36 1.05
N ALA A 13 6.73 18.18 1.18
CA ALA A 13 5.80 19.29 1.39
C ALA A 13 6.05 19.95 2.76
N ARG A 14 5.21 20.93 3.13
CA ARG A 14 5.27 21.41 4.51
C ARG A 14 5.09 20.25 5.49
N THR A 15 5.69 20.33 6.66
CA THR A 15 5.47 19.34 7.71
C THR A 15 4.00 19.33 8.14
N ILE A 16 3.40 18.15 8.19
CA ILE A 16 2.03 17.90 8.65
C ILE A 16 2.16 16.86 9.75
N PRO A 17 2.00 17.22 11.05
CA PRO A 17 2.13 16.26 12.14
C PRO A 17 1.04 15.18 12.10
N GLY A 18 1.38 13.97 12.53
CA GLY A 18 0.43 12.86 12.62
C GLY A 18 0.16 12.12 11.32
N LEU A 19 0.90 12.42 10.24
CA LEU A 19 0.79 11.67 9.00
C LEU A 19 1.17 10.19 9.21
N ILE A 20 0.57 9.34 8.41
CA ILE A 20 0.94 7.93 8.29
C ILE A 20 1.32 7.62 6.84
N ASP A 21 2.13 6.62 6.64
CA ASP A 21 2.38 6.01 5.33
C ASP A 21 1.93 4.54 5.38
N ALA A 22 0.74 4.26 4.83
CA ALA A 22 0.12 2.95 4.96
C ALA A 22 0.79 1.86 4.13
N HIS A 23 1.63 2.23 3.15
CA HIS A 23 2.33 1.29 2.28
C HIS A 23 3.59 1.93 1.66
N THR A 24 4.73 1.36 1.96
CA THR A 24 6.04 1.76 1.39
C THR A 24 6.97 0.54 1.31
N HIS A 25 7.93 0.54 0.40
CA HIS A 25 8.94 -0.52 0.29
C HIS A 25 10.31 0.01 0.71
N LEU A 26 10.58 0.10 2.03
CA LEU A 26 11.84 0.64 2.54
C LEU A 26 13.05 -0.08 1.97
N ALA A 27 13.00 -1.42 1.84
CA ALA A 27 14.09 -2.24 1.29
C ALA A 27 14.38 -1.96 -0.20
N SER A 28 13.39 -1.48 -0.95
CA SER A 28 13.49 -1.14 -2.38
C SER A 28 13.89 0.31 -2.62
N CYS A 29 13.87 1.16 -1.60
CA CYS A 29 14.36 2.53 -1.68
C CYS A 29 15.88 2.58 -1.82
N LYS A 30 16.40 3.74 -2.24
CA LYS A 30 17.85 3.90 -2.50
C LYS A 30 18.67 3.99 -1.22
N ASP A 31 18.15 4.73 -0.25
CA ASP A 31 18.85 5.05 1.00
C ASP A 31 18.49 4.03 2.08
N ASP A 32 19.32 3.92 3.09
CA ASP A 32 19.11 3.01 4.20
C ASP A 32 17.81 3.31 4.95
N ALA A 33 17.15 2.29 5.47
CA ALA A 33 15.87 2.43 6.19
C ALA A 33 15.93 3.45 7.33
N ALA A 34 17.05 3.52 8.07
CA ALA A 34 17.23 4.49 9.15
C ALA A 34 17.14 5.94 8.66
N VAL A 35 17.79 6.23 7.53
CA VAL A 35 17.77 7.57 6.90
C VAL A 35 16.37 7.92 6.38
N LEU A 36 15.69 6.94 5.77
CA LEU A 36 14.33 7.12 5.26
C LEU A 36 13.34 7.38 6.38
N VAL A 37 13.42 6.62 7.47
CA VAL A 37 12.56 6.75 8.65
C VAL A 37 12.80 8.08 9.37
N GLU A 38 14.06 8.53 9.50
CA GLU A 38 14.41 9.84 10.06
C GLU A 38 13.80 10.99 9.23
N ARG A 39 13.97 10.95 7.90
CA ARG A 39 13.41 11.97 7.01
C ARG A 39 11.87 11.97 7.01
N ALA A 40 11.25 10.80 7.08
CA ALA A 40 9.81 10.67 7.21
C ALA A 40 9.30 11.33 8.50
N GLY A 41 9.95 11.05 9.64
CA GLY A 41 9.62 11.69 10.92
C GLY A 41 9.78 13.21 10.87
N ALA A 42 10.85 13.74 10.23
CA ALA A 42 11.04 15.18 10.04
C ALA A 42 9.93 15.81 9.16
N ALA A 43 9.30 15.04 8.27
CA ALA A 43 8.15 15.46 7.46
C ALA A 43 6.80 15.34 8.20
N GLY A 44 6.78 14.79 9.42
CA GLY A 44 5.57 14.63 10.26
C GLY A 44 4.93 13.25 10.17
N VAL A 45 5.64 12.25 9.65
CA VAL A 45 5.14 10.86 9.56
C VAL A 45 5.40 10.15 10.88
N ASP A 46 4.33 9.76 11.57
CA ASP A 46 4.39 9.11 12.88
C ASP A 46 4.40 7.57 12.78
N LYS A 47 3.82 7.02 11.71
CA LYS A 47 3.71 5.57 11.49
C LYS A 47 3.93 5.23 10.02
N LEU A 48 4.64 4.11 9.76
CA LEU A 48 4.86 3.56 8.42
C LEU A 48 4.56 2.06 8.41
N CYS A 49 3.93 1.57 7.35
CA CYS A 49 3.87 0.15 7.06
C CYS A 49 4.81 -0.17 5.90
N THR A 50 5.90 -0.91 6.15
CA THR A 50 6.80 -1.37 5.08
C THR A 50 6.40 -2.75 4.60
N VAL A 51 6.51 -2.97 3.30
CA VAL A 51 5.91 -4.12 2.61
C VAL A 51 6.97 -4.89 1.84
N GLY A 52 6.85 -6.21 1.84
CA GLY A 52 7.68 -7.08 1.03
C GLY A 52 6.92 -7.63 -0.18
N ASP A 53 7.57 -7.65 -1.36
CA ASP A 53 7.02 -8.20 -2.61
C ASP A 53 7.28 -9.70 -2.75
N GLY A 54 8.19 -10.25 -1.96
CA GLY A 54 8.60 -11.64 -1.93
C GLY A 54 9.19 -11.99 -0.56
N LEU A 55 9.66 -13.23 -0.40
CA LEU A 55 10.07 -13.73 0.90
C LEU A 55 11.22 -12.91 1.52
N ALA A 56 12.26 -12.61 0.76
CA ALA A 56 13.42 -11.86 1.25
C ALA A 56 13.05 -10.42 1.63
N GLU A 57 12.20 -9.76 0.83
CA GLU A 57 11.73 -8.41 1.12
C GLU A 57 10.76 -8.39 2.31
N ALA A 58 9.94 -9.43 2.50
CA ALA A 58 9.09 -9.59 3.69
C ALA A 58 9.93 -9.76 4.96
N GLU A 59 11.02 -10.54 4.91
CA GLU A 59 11.98 -10.64 6.02
C GLU A 59 12.65 -9.29 6.32
N ALA A 60 13.04 -8.54 5.30
CA ALA A 60 13.61 -7.21 5.47
C ALA A 60 12.59 -6.21 6.04
N ALA A 61 11.32 -6.29 5.61
CA ALA A 61 10.24 -5.47 6.16
C ALA A 61 10.03 -5.74 7.65
N LEU A 62 9.97 -7.01 8.04
CA LEU A 62 9.82 -7.39 9.44
C LEU A 62 11.04 -6.99 10.28
N ALA A 63 12.25 -7.12 9.76
CA ALA A 63 13.46 -6.66 10.42
C ALA A 63 13.44 -5.13 10.66
N ALA A 64 12.99 -4.35 9.68
CA ALA A 64 12.82 -2.89 9.83
C ALA A 64 11.76 -2.56 10.89
N ALA A 65 10.65 -3.30 10.92
CA ALA A 65 9.61 -3.13 11.93
C ALA A 65 10.09 -3.42 13.37
N HIS A 66 11.03 -4.34 13.54
CA HIS A 66 11.68 -4.58 14.84
C HIS A 66 12.74 -3.52 15.17
N ALA A 67 13.41 -2.94 14.16
CA ALA A 67 14.46 -1.95 14.37
C ALA A 67 13.90 -0.54 14.72
N PHE A 68 12.71 -0.20 14.24
CA PHE A 68 12.13 1.13 14.38
C PHE A 68 10.72 1.05 14.97
N PRO A 69 10.44 1.67 16.13
CA PRO A 69 9.15 1.54 16.83
C PRO A 69 7.96 2.07 16.02
N GLN A 70 8.17 3.08 15.17
CA GLN A 70 7.14 3.66 14.30
C GLN A 70 6.90 2.87 12.99
N VAL A 71 7.69 1.81 12.71
CA VAL A 71 7.59 0.99 11.50
C VAL A 71 6.86 -0.30 11.82
N TYR A 72 5.89 -0.65 11.00
CA TYR A 72 5.16 -1.91 10.97
C TYR A 72 5.46 -2.65 9.68
N ALA A 73 5.18 -3.95 9.61
CA ALA A 73 5.42 -4.77 8.43
C ALA A 73 4.14 -5.36 7.85
N ALA A 74 4.13 -5.55 6.54
CA ALA A 74 3.20 -6.44 5.86
C ALA A 74 4.00 -7.51 5.10
N CYS A 75 3.58 -8.77 5.21
CA CYS A 75 4.30 -9.92 4.69
C CYS A 75 3.41 -10.78 3.80
N ALA A 76 3.80 -10.97 2.54
CA ALA A 76 3.14 -11.84 1.57
C ALA A 76 4.05 -12.10 0.36
N ILE A 77 3.49 -12.75 -0.67
CA ILE A 77 4.09 -12.86 -2.01
C ILE A 77 3.22 -12.11 -3.00
N HIS A 78 3.83 -11.15 -3.70
CA HIS A 78 3.19 -10.34 -4.74
C HIS A 78 2.70 -11.20 -5.92
N PRO A 79 1.56 -10.87 -6.58
CA PRO A 79 1.00 -11.68 -7.67
C PRO A 79 1.95 -11.93 -8.84
N THR A 80 2.91 -11.06 -9.10
CA THR A 80 3.92 -11.29 -10.15
C THR A 80 5.04 -12.25 -9.74
N ARG A 81 5.06 -12.69 -8.49
CA ARG A 81 6.08 -13.58 -7.89
C ARG A 81 5.51 -14.83 -7.26
N VAL A 82 4.26 -15.20 -7.55
CA VAL A 82 3.59 -16.36 -6.92
C VAL A 82 4.33 -17.68 -7.10
N GLY A 83 5.21 -17.81 -8.09
CA GLY A 83 6.11 -18.95 -8.23
C GLY A 83 7.09 -19.14 -7.06
N GLU A 84 7.28 -18.14 -6.19
CA GLU A 84 8.07 -18.24 -4.97
C GLU A 84 7.28 -18.82 -3.79
N LEU A 85 5.94 -18.98 -3.90
CA LEU A 85 5.07 -19.45 -2.83
C LEU A 85 5.08 -20.99 -2.73
N ASP A 86 6.25 -21.58 -2.58
CA ASP A 86 6.40 -23.00 -2.31
C ASP A 86 6.11 -23.34 -0.83
N GLN A 87 6.15 -24.62 -0.48
CA GLN A 87 5.86 -25.08 0.88
C GLN A 87 6.79 -24.46 1.94
N ALA A 88 8.05 -24.24 1.61
CA ALA A 88 9.02 -23.64 2.54
C ALA A 88 8.71 -22.15 2.75
N ALA A 89 8.40 -21.42 1.68
CA ALA A 89 7.99 -20.02 1.74
C ALA A 89 6.66 -19.86 2.50
N GLN A 90 5.69 -20.75 2.28
CA GLN A 90 4.43 -20.76 3.03
C GLN A 90 4.66 -20.93 4.54
N ALA A 91 5.48 -21.90 4.93
CA ALA A 91 5.82 -22.12 6.35
C ALA A 91 6.50 -20.88 6.96
N ARG A 92 7.43 -20.27 6.24
CA ARG A 92 8.13 -19.05 6.70
C ARG A 92 7.22 -17.86 6.80
N LEU A 93 6.31 -17.66 5.83
CA LEU A 93 5.31 -16.58 5.88
C LEU A 93 4.36 -16.74 7.07
N VAL A 94 3.92 -17.96 7.39
CA VAL A 94 3.09 -18.22 8.57
C VAL A 94 3.79 -17.74 9.85
N GLU A 95 5.10 -18.02 10.00
CA GLU A 95 5.88 -17.54 11.15
C GLU A 95 5.95 -15.99 11.18
N MET A 96 6.21 -15.36 10.03
CA MET A 96 6.28 -13.90 9.95
C MET A 96 4.92 -13.23 10.19
N ILE A 97 3.85 -13.81 9.66
CA ILE A 97 2.49 -13.30 9.87
C ILE A 97 2.08 -13.41 11.34
N ALA A 98 2.56 -14.40 12.08
CA ALA A 98 2.30 -14.52 13.52
C ALA A 98 3.03 -13.47 14.37
N ASP A 99 4.07 -12.81 13.83
CA ASP A 99 4.81 -11.78 14.55
C ASP A 99 3.92 -10.55 14.87
N PRO A 100 3.97 -9.98 16.08
CA PRO A 100 3.16 -8.82 16.43
C PRO A 100 3.50 -7.54 15.63
N ARG A 101 4.72 -7.45 15.08
CA ARG A 101 5.11 -6.32 14.23
C ARG A 101 4.64 -6.45 12.78
N CYS A 102 4.21 -7.64 12.36
CA CYS A 102 3.50 -7.86 11.10
C CYS A 102 2.02 -7.52 11.30
N VAL A 103 1.52 -6.46 10.69
CA VAL A 103 0.15 -5.94 10.90
C VAL A 103 -0.82 -6.29 9.78
N ALA A 104 -0.30 -6.76 8.65
CA ALA A 104 -1.11 -7.15 7.50
C ALA A 104 -0.48 -8.32 6.73
N VAL A 105 -1.33 -9.08 6.07
CA VAL A 105 -0.94 -10.02 5.02
C VAL A 105 -1.00 -9.25 3.70
N GLY A 106 0.15 -8.98 3.14
CA GLY A 106 0.31 -8.16 1.94
C GLY A 106 1.78 -7.85 1.64
N GLU A 107 2.04 -7.47 0.41
CA GLU A 107 1.18 -7.19 -0.72
C GLU A 107 0.86 -8.48 -1.49
N THR A 108 -0.40 -8.79 -1.66
CA THR A 108 -0.90 -9.92 -2.46
C THR A 108 -2.07 -9.46 -3.32
N GLY A 109 -2.52 -10.25 -4.27
CA GLY A 109 -3.64 -9.83 -5.13
C GLY A 109 -3.53 -10.37 -6.54
N LEU A 110 -3.96 -9.56 -7.54
CA LEU A 110 -3.99 -9.95 -8.94
C LEU A 110 -3.35 -8.88 -9.84
N ASP A 111 -2.51 -9.31 -10.78
CA ASP A 111 -1.89 -8.47 -11.80
C ASP A 111 -1.97 -9.13 -13.17
N THR A 112 -2.98 -8.78 -13.96
CA THR A 112 -3.12 -9.30 -15.33
C THR A 112 -2.30 -8.50 -16.34
N TYR A 113 -1.81 -7.32 -15.97
CA TYR A 113 -1.01 -6.49 -16.85
C TYR A 113 0.35 -7.12 -17.19
N TRP A 114 0.97 -7.80 -16.22
CA TRP A 114 2.30 -8.41 -16.41
C TRP A 114 2.25 -9.84 -16.96
N ILE A 115 1.07 -10.49 -17.03
CA ILE A 115 0.94 -11.81 -17.67
C ILE A 115 1.43 -11.76 -19.11
N GLY A 116 2.37 -12.65 -19.44
CA GLY A 116 2.99 -12.70 -20.76
C GLY A 116 3.99 -11.58 -21.07
N LYS A 117 4.26 -10.66 -20.13
CA LYS A 117 5.26 -9.59 -20.27
C LYS A 117 6.43 -9.74 -19.31
N SER A 118 6.23 -10.44 -18.20
CA SER A 118 7.28 -10.81 -17.26
C SER A 118 7.36 -12.33 -17.17
N GLU A 119 8.58 -12.87 -17.16
CA GLU A 119 8.82 -14.30 -17.01
C GLU A 119 8.42 -14.83 -15.63
N THR A 120 8.41 -13.96 -14.61
CA THR A 120 8.06 -14.32 -13.23
C THR A 120 6.55 -14.22 -12.95
N CYS A 121 5.79 -13.55 -13.83
CA CYS A 121 4.37 -13.36 -13.62
C CYS A 121 3.58 -14.58 -14.07
N ALA A 122 3.04 -15.31 -13.12
CA ALA A 122 2.24 -16.52 -13.35
C ALA A 122 0.88 -16.22 -13.99
N PRO A 123 0.23 -17.22 -14.60
CA PRO A 123 -1.15 -17.13 -15.08
C PRO A 123 -2.13 -16.75 -13.96
N LEU A 124 -3.30 -16.23 -14.35
CA LEU A 124 -4.30 -15.71 -13.42
C LEU A 124 -4.80 -16.73 -12.40
N ASP A 125 -5.02 -17.98 -12.82
CA ASP A 125 -5.47 -19.08 -11.94
C ASP A 125 -4.49 -19.35 -10.80
N MET A 126 -3.18 -19.32 -11.05
CA MET A 126 -2.16 -19.45 -10.02
C MET A 126 -2.12 -18.22 -9.09
N GLN A 127 -2.36 -17.02 -9.62
CA GLN A 127 -2.46 -15.80 -8.80
C GLN A 127 -3.69 -15.87 -7.90
N GLU A 128 -4.84 -16.34 -8.40
CA GLU A 128 -6.05 -16.54 -7.61
C GLU A 128 -5.87 -17.58 -6.50
N GLU A 129 -5.20 -18.68 -6.78
CA GLU A 129 -4.87 -19.70 -5.76
C GLU A 129 -4.00 -19.12 -4.65
N ALA A 130 -2.95 -18.38 -5.01
CA ALA A 130 -2.07 -17.70 -4.06
C ALA A 130 -2.83 -16.64 -3.25
N LEU A 131 -3.70 -15.84 -3.89
CA LEU A 131 -4.53 -14.86 -3.21
C LEU A 131 -5.43 -15.52 -2.16
N ARG A 132 -6.11 -16.63 -2.50
CA ARG A 132 -6.96 -17.38 -1.56
C ARG A 132 -6.16 -17.91 -0.37
N TRP A 133 -4.96 -18.43 -0.61
CA TRP A 133 -4.06 -18.84 0.47
C TRP A 133 -3.73 -17.68 1.42
N HIS A 134 -3.41 -16.48 0.89
CA HIS A 134 -3.11 -15.31 1.71
C HIS A 134 -4.33 -14.79 2.47
N ILE A 135 -5.53 -14.85 1.85
CA ILE A 135 -6.78 -14.50 2.53
C ILE A 135 -6.98 -15.41 3.77
N ASP A 136 -6.82 -16.73 3.61
CA ASP A 136 -6.96 -17.66 4.72
C ASP A 136 -5.97 -17.34 5.84
N ARG A 137 -4.73 -16.99 5.52
CA ARG A 137 -3.72 -16.58 6.53
C ARG A 137 -4.10 -15.27 7.22
N ALA A 138 -4.65 -14.29 6.50
CA ALA A 138 -5.10 -13.03 7.08
C ALA A 138 -6.26 -13.26 8.07
N VAL A 139 -7.20 -14.12 7.71
CA VAL A 139 -8.35 -14.49 8.55
C VAL A 139 -7.90 -15.25 9.79
N GLU A 140 -7.06 -16.28 9.65
CA GLU A 140 -6.54 -17.08 10.76
C GLU A 140 -5.74 -16.27 11.76
N ALA A 141 -4.96 -15.29 11.28
CA ALA A 141 -4.14 -14.43 12.13
C ALA A 141 -4.88 -13.20 12.65
N ASP A 142 -6.14 -13.01 12.27
CA ASP A 142 -6.93 -11.80 12.54
C ASP A 142 -6.18 -10.52 12.14
N LYS A 143 -5.71 -10.46 10.89
CA LYS A 143 -4.95 -9.33 10.35
C LYS A 143 -5.63 -8.72 9.13
N ALA A 144 -5.21 -7.50 8.79
CA ALA A 144 -5.63 -6.87 7.54
C ALA A 144 -5.08 -7.64 6.33
N LEU A 145 -5.82 -7.57 5.22
CA LEU A 145 -5.38 -8.05 3.91
C LEU A 145 -5.07 -6.82 3.04
N MET A 146 -3.85 -6.71 2.55
CA MET A 146 -3.39 -5.61 1.70
C MET A 146 -3.28 -6.08 0.26
N ILE A 147 -4.13 -5.53 -0.61
CA ILE A 147 -4.37 -6.00 -1.96
C ILE A 147 -3.72 -5.13 -3.01
N HIS A 148 -2.87 -5.76 -3.82
CA HIS A 148 -2.47 -5.30 -5.14
C HIS A 148 -3.55 -5.61 -6.18
N ASN A 149 -3.90 -4.63 -6.99
CA ASN A 149 -4.81 -4.82 -8.11
C ASN A 149 -4.34 -4.08 -9.36
N ARG A 150 -4.05 -4.83 -10.42
CA ARG A 150 -3.69 -4.20 -11.70
C ARG A 150 -4.38 -4.88 -12.87
N LYS A 151 -5.38 -4.19 -13.45
CA LYS A 151 -6.17 -4.68 -14.59
C LYS A 151 -6.94 -5.98 -14.32
N ALA A 152 -7.32 -6.22 -13.07
CA ALA A 152 -7.99 -7.46 -12.64
C ALA A 152 -9.21 -7.18 -11.76
N ASP A 153 -9.86 -6.01 -11.91
CA ASP A 153 -10.94 -5.54 -11.02
C ASP A 153 -12.05 -6.58 -10.84
N ALA A 154 -12.59 -7.11 -11.94
CA ALA A 154 -13.71 -8.07 -11.90
C ALA A 154 -13.31 -9.40 -11.24
N ASP A 155 -12.13 -9.92 -11.57
CA ASP A 155 -11.62 -11.17 -11.00
C ASP A 155 -11.32 -11.00 -9.51
N LEU A 156 -10.70 -9.88 -9.12
CA LEU A 156 -10.42 -9.56 -7.74
C LEU A 156 -11.72 -9.47 -6.91
N LEU A 157 -12.70 -8.70 -7.37
CA LEU A 157 -13.97 -8.54 -6.66
C LEU A 157 -14.74 -9.86 -6.54
N ARG A 158 -14.66 -10.73 -7.56
CA ARG A 158 -15.22 -12.09 -7.54
C ARG A 158 -14.53 -12.95 -6.47
N VAL A 159 -13.20 -12.99 -6.46
CA VAL A 159 -12.45 -13.79 -5.47
C VAL A 159 -12.74 -13.31 -4.05
N LEU A 160 -12.76 -11.99 -3.81
CA LEU A 160 -13.03 -11.43 -2.49
C LEU A 160 -14.49 -11.63 -2.04
N ALA A 161 -15.45 -11.76 -2.97
CA ALA A 161 -16.85 -12.05 -2.64
C ALA A 161 -17.06 -13.47 -2.14
N ASP A 162 -16.28 -14.42 -2.65
CA ASP A 162 -16.38 -15.85 -2.32
C ASP A 162 -15.51 -16.26 -1.12
N ALA A 163 -14.65 -15.38 -0.64
CA ALA A 163 -13.67 -15.65 0.39
C ALA A 163 -14.15 -15.22 1.79
N PRO A 164 -13.63 -15.80 2.89
CA PRO A 164 -13.88 -15.31 4.23
C PRO A 164 -13.29 -13.91 4.39
N ALA A 165 -13.96 -13.07 5.21
CA ALA A 165 -13.54 -11.70 5.43
C ALA A 165 -12.41 -11.62 6.47
N PRO A 166 -11.24 -11.02 6.15
CA PRO A 166 -10.21 -10.68 7.12
C PRO A 166 -10.64 -9.48 7.98
N ARG A 167 -9.82 -9.10 8.96
CA ARG A 167 -10.07 -7.92 9.82
C ARG A 167 -10.42 -6.66 9.03
N ALA A 168 -9.71 -6.42 7.95
CA ALA A 168 -9.97 -5.36 6.98
C ALA A 168 -9.38 -5.76 5.62
N THR A 169 -10.00 -5.32 4.53
CA THR A 169 -9.45 -5.42 3.17
C THR A 169 -9.05 -4.03 2.69
N ILE A 170 -7.78 -3.86 2.37
CA ILE A 170 -7.19 -2.61 1.90
C ILE A 170 -6.83 -2.76 0.43
N LEU A 171 -7.44 -1.96 -0.44
CA LEU A 171 -7.02 -1.83 -1.83
C LEU A 171 -5.92 -0.77 -1.89
N HIS A 172 -4.65 -1.22 -1.85
CA HIS A 172 -3.51 -0.33 -1.87
C HIS A 172 -3.31 0.30 -3.25
N CYS A 173 -2.61 1.44 -3.31
CA CYS A 173 -2.32 2.20 -4.54
C CYS A 173 -3.53 2.27 -5.49
N PHE A 174 -4.72 2.56 -4.89
CA PHE A 174 -5.98 2.48 -5.60
C PHE A 174 -5.92 3.22 -6.92
N SER A 175 -6.24 2.52 -8.01
CA SER A 175 -6.14 3.05 -9.38
C SER A 175 -7.23 2.53 -10.31
N SER A 176 -8.26 1.89 -9.76
CA SER A 176 -9.41 1.37 -10.49
C SER A 176 -10.44 2.46 -10.81
N PRO A 177 -11.39 2.22 -11.74
CA PRO A 177 -12.48 3.14 -12.07
C PRO A 177 -13.40 3.43 -10.87
N LEU A 178 -14.18 4.49 -11.00
CA LEU A 178 -15.06 4.98 -9.92
C LEU A 178 -16.18 4.02 -9.53
N ASP A 179 -16.69 3.22 -10.44
CA ASP A 179 -17.69 2.18 -10.18
C ASP A 179 -17.10 1.06 -9.30
N VAL A 180 -15.87 0.67 -9.55
CA VAL A 180 -15.12 -0.27 -8.70
C VAL A 180 -14.86 0.32 -7.32
N ALA A 181 -14.54 1.62 -7.23
CA ALA A 181 -14.39 2.31 -5.95
C ALA A 181 -15.68 2.24 -5.12
N ARG A 182 -16.85 2.54 -5.73
CA ARG A 182 -18.15 2.48 -5.07
C ARG A 182 -18.45 1.08 -4.55
N GLU A 183 -18.27 0.06 -5.39
CA GLU A 183 -18.49 -1.33 -4.99
C GLU A 183 -17.55 -1.75 -3.83
N ALA A 184 -16.29 -1.38 -3.88
CA ALA A 184 -15.34 -1.65 -2.81
C ALA A 184 -15.75 -0.97 -1.49
N LEU A 185 -16.16 0.29 -1.55
CA LEU A 185 -16.63 1.05 -0.38
C LEU A 185 -17.93 0.46 0.20
N ASP A 186 -18.89 0.07 -0.65
CA ASP A 186 -20.13 -0.59 -0.22
C ASP A 186 -19.87 -1.93 0.48
N ARG A 187 -18.79 -2.62 0.12
CA ARG A 187 -18.31 -3.84 0.81
C ARG A 187 -17.53 -3.56 2.09
N GLY A 188 -17.32 -2.29 2.47
CA GLY A 188 -16.55 -1.91 3.65
C GLY A 188 -15.04 -1.93 3.45
N TYR A 189 -14.54 -2.04 2.22
CA TYR A 189 -13.10 -2.03 1.95
C TYR A 189 -12.51 -0.63 2.14
N VAL A 190 -11.23 -0.57 2.42
CA VAL A 190 -10.47 0.66 2.60
C VAL A 190 -9.69 0.95 1.33
N LEU A 191 -9.80 2.17 0.81
CA LEU A 191 -9.02 2.64 -0.34
C LEU A 191 -7.80 3.40 0.16
N SER A 192 -6.61 2.98 -0.27
CA SER A 192 -5.36 3.67 0.03
C SER A 192 -4.86 4.40 -1.20
N PHE A 193 -4.61 5.71 -1.07
CA PHE A 193 -4.26 6.61 -2.16
C PHE A 193 -2.77 6.94 -2.13
N ALA A 194 -2.06 6.60 -3.22
CA ALA A 194 -0.66 6.92 -3.42
C ALA A 194 -0.48 8.23 -4.21
N GLY A 195 0.75 8.55 -4.56
CA GLY A 195 1.09 9.75 -5.32
C GLY A 195 0.38 9.91 -6.68
N ASN A 196 -0.17 8.82 -7.23
CA ASN A 196 -0.97 8.84 -8.46
C ASN A 196 -2.25 9.69 -8.34
N VAL A 197 -2.79 9.90 -7.14
CA VAL A 197 -3.96 10.77 -6.92
C VAL A 197 -3.66 12.24 -7.29
N THR A 198 -2.39 12.64 -7.20
CA THR A 198 -1.92 14.00 -7.57
C THR A 198 -1.81 14.21 -9.08
N PHE A 199 -1.87 13.14 -9.88
CA PHE A 199 -1.67 13.26 -11.32
C PHE A 199 -2.86 13.95 -12.00
N LYS A 200 -2.58 14.93 -12.87
CA LYS A 200 -3.60 15.78 -13.50
C LYS A 200 -4.78 15.03 -14.14
N ARG A 201 -4.51 13.84 -14.71
CA ARG A 201 -5.53 13.05 -15.42
C ARG A 201 -6.35 12.12 -14.53
N ASN A 202 -6.00 12.02 -13.25
CA ASN A 202 -6.60 11.06 -12.32
C ASN A 202 -7.71 11.70 -11.47
N GLU A 203 -8.65 12.42 -12.14
CA GLU A 203 -9.79 13.03 -11.46
C GLU A 203 -10.69 12.00 -10.76
N GLU A 204 -10.87 10.83 -11.37
CA GLU A 204 -11.68 9.76 -10.77
C GLU A 204 -11.11 9.25 -9.44
N LEU A 205 -9.78 9.28 -9.25
CA LEU A 205 -9.18 8.93 -7.96
C LEU A 205 -9.48 9.97 -6.88
N ARG A 206 -9.45 11.25 -7.23
CA ARG A 206 -9.86 12.33 -6.31
C ARG A 206 -11.35 12.25 -5.98
N GLU A 207 -12.17 11.89 -6.96
CA GLU A 207 -13.59 11.62 -6.74
C GLU A 207 -13.82 10.42 -5.83
N ALA A 208 -13.07 9.31 -6.01
CA ALA A 208 -13.09 8.16 -5.13
C ALA A 208 -12.69 8.54 -3.69
N ALA A 209 -11.64 9.34 -3.52
CA ALA A 209 -11.21 9.84 -2.21
C ALA A 209 -12.30 10.73 -1.56
N ARG A 210 -12.99 11.55 -2.34
CA ARG A 210 -14.09 12.40 -1.87
C ARG A 210 -15.31 11.60 -1.42
N LEU A 211 -15.64 10.51 -2.12
CA LEU A 211 -16.81 9.67 -1.82
C LEU A 211 -16.57 8.69 -0.67
N ALA A 212 -15.32 8.34 -0.39
CA ALA A 212 -15.00 7.36 0.62
C ALA A 212 -15.43 7.84 2.03
N PRO A 213 -16.19 7.03 2.78
CA PRO A 213 -16.56 7.35 4.15
C PRO A 213 -15.35 7.50 5.06
N THR A 214 -15.51 8.26 6.16
CA THR A 214 -14.54 8.28 7.25
C THR A 214 -14.26 6.86 7.74
N GLY A 215 -12.97 6.53 7.90
CA GLY A 215 -12.52 5.19 8.24
C GLY A 215 -12.29 4.25 7.04
N GLN A 216 -12.62 4.66 5.81
CA GLN A 216 -12.34 3.87 4.60
C GLN A 216 -11.28 4.53 3.69
N VAL A 217 -10.50 5.44 4.24
CA VAL A 217 -9.40 6.13 3.53
C VAL A 217 -8.09 5.90 4.25
N LEU A 218 -7.07 5.55 3.49
CA LEU A 218 -5.66 5.61 3.85
C LEU A 218 -4.90 6.40 2.80
N ILE A 219 -3.72 6.87 3.16
CA ILE A 219 -2.73 7.44 2.23
C ILE A 219 -1.43 6.68 2.34
N GLU A 220 -0.67 6.66 1.25
CA GLU A 220 0.58 5.95 1.17
C GLU A 220 1.54 6.60 0.18
N THR A 221 2.81 6.25 0.24
CA THR A 221 3.77 6.66 -0.78
C THR A 221 3.90 5.65 -1.90
N ASP A 222 3.76 4.37 -1.60
CA ASP A 222 4.17 3.27 -2.49
C ASP A 222 5.64 3.45 -2.96
N ALA A 223 6.47 4.03 -2.06
CA ALA A 223 7.86 4.32 -2.42
C ALA A 223 8.68 3.03 -2.60
N PRO A 224 9.54 2.97 -3.63
CA PRO A 224 10.08 4.05 -4.46
C PRO A 224 9.25 4.42 -5.70
N TYR A 225 8.04 3.89 -5.82
CA TYR A 225 7.13 4.11 -6.95
C TYR A 225 6.22 5.33 -6.72
N MET A 226 5.31 5.60 -7.64
CA MET A 226 4.20 6.57 -7.53
C MET A 226 4.57 7.97 -7.02
N THR A 227 5.76 8.47 -7.35
CA THR A 227 6.21 9.83 -6.94
C THR A 227 5.14 10.87 -7.27
N PRO A 228 4.68 11.66 -6.28
CA PRO A 228 3.62 12.65 -6.48
C PRO A 228 4.07 13.83 -7.37
N GLU A 229 3.10 14.54 -7.95
CA GLU A 229 3.38 15.85 -8.54
C GLU A 229 3.85 16.85 -7.44
N PRO A 230 4.74 17.78 -7.76
CA PRO A 230 5.32 18.09 -9.07
C PRO A 230 6.54 17.22 -9.44
N PHE A 231 6.87 16.19 -8.68
CA PHE A 231 8.09 15.40 -8.81
C PHE A 231 7.93 14.11 -9.60
N ARG A 232 6.81 13.95 -10.29
CA ARG A 232 6.52 12.74 -11.06
C ARG A 232 7.70 12.29 -11.94
N GLY A 233 8.05 11.00 -11.81
CA GLY A 233 9.15 10.38 -12.54
C GLY A 233 10.53 10.55 -11.89
N SER A 234 10.64 11.27 -10.78
CA SER A 234 11.78 11.21 -9.87
C SER A 234 11.65 10.00 -8.93
N ARG A 235 12.61 9.78 -8.04
CA ARG A 235 12.48 8.75 -6.99
C ARG A 235 11.54 9.21 -5.89
N ASN A 236 10.75 8.26 -5.39
CA ASN A 236 9.89 8.47 -4.24
C ASN A 236 10.55 8.00 -2.95
N GLU A 237 10.10 8.53 -1.81
CA GLU A 237 10.44 8.10 -0.46
C GLU A 237 9.32 8.50 0.52
N PRO A 238 9.25 7.91 1.72
CA PRO A 238 8.18 8.19 2.69
C PRO A 238 8.03 9.67 3.08
N SER A 239 9.11 10.45 3.08
CA SER A 239 9.06 11.88 3.40
C SER A 239 8.22 12.72 2.41
N LEU A 240 7.88 12.17 1.24
CA LEU A 240 7.08 12.85 0.22
C LEU A 240 5.56 12.66 0.38
N ILE A 241 5.11 11.89 1.37
CA ILE A 241 3.69 11.60 1.62
C ILE A 241 2.82 12.86 1.74
N GLY A 242 3.40 13.96 2.25
CA GLY A 242 2.70 15.23 2.42
C GLY A 242 2.07 15.77 1.14
N HIS A 243 2.65 15.49 -0.04
CA HIS A 243 2.05 15.89 -1.32
C HIS A 243 0.76 15.12 -1.63
N THR A 244 0.73 13.83 -1.32
CA THR A 244 -0.47 12.99 -1.42
C THR A 244 -1.52 13.46 -0.42
N ALA A 245 -1.10 13.71 0.83
CA ALA A 245 -1.99 14.18 1.90
C ALA A 245 -2.67 15.51 1.53
N LEU A 246 -1.94 16.50 1.02
CA LEU A 246 -2.52 17.77 0.59
C LEU A 246 -3.58 17.59 -0.50
N CYS A 247 -3.31 16.73 -1.50
CA CYS A 247 -4.24 16.47 -2.58
C CYS A 247 -5.52 15.74 -2.11
N VAL A 248 -5.38 14.75 -1.23
CA VAL A 248 -6.51 14.00 -0.68
C VAL A 248 -7.34 14.89 0.27
N ALA A 249 -6.69 15.70 1.12
CA ALA A 249 -7.37 16.65 1.98
C ALA A 249 -8.22 17.65 1.17
N GLU A 250 -7.63 18.25 0.11
CA GLU A 250 -8.36 19.15 -0.80
C GLU A 250 -9.57 18.45 -1.43
N ALA A 251 -9.39 17.22 -1.95
CA ALA A 251 -10.48 16.46 -2.58
C ALA A 251 -11.62 16.16 -1.60
N ARG A 252 -11.32 15.94 -0.32
CA ARG A 252 -12.29 15.66 0.74
C ARG A 252 -12.86 16.91 1.41
N GLY A 253 -12.33 18.09 1.12
CA GLY A 253 -12.73 19.35 1.77
C GLY A 253 -12.28 19.45 3.23
N LEU A 254 -11.18 18.80 3.59
CA LEU A 254 -10.58 18.78 4.92
C LEU A 254 -9.30 19.63 4.95
N SER A 255 -8.92 20.10 6.14
CA SER A 255 -7.54 20.54 6.35
C SER A 255 -6.58 19.34 6.31
N PRO A 256 -5.30 19.54 6.01
CA PRO A 256 -4.32 18.46 6.05
C PRO A 256 -4.18 17.81 7.42
N GLU A 257 -4.38 18.55 8.48
CA GLU A 257 -4.35 18.10 9.87
C GLU A 257 -5.58 17.20 10.20
N GLU A 258 -6.78 17.60 9.78
CA GLU A 258 -7.98 16.77 9.90
C GLU A 258 -7.86 15.47 9.11
N LEU A 259 -7.26 15.52 7.91
CA LEU A 259 -6.96 14.29 7.15
C LEU A 259 -5.96 13.42 7.90
N ALA A 260 -4.90 13.99 8.48
CA ALA A 260 -3.89 13.23 9.23
C ALA A 260 -4.54 12.48 10.42
N GLU A 261 -5.44 13.13 11.16
CA GLU A 261 -6.21 12.51 12.23
C GLU A 261 -7.10 11.36 11.71
N GLU A 262 -7.82 11.58 10.61
CA GLU A 262 -8.70 10.57 10.01
C GLU A 262 -7.91 9.34 9.56
N VAL A 263 -6.82 9.52 8.80
CA VAL A 263 -6.04 8.39 8.27
C VAL A 263 -5.23 7.69 9.36
N SER A 264 -4.80 8.40 10.41
CA SER A 264 -4.15 7.79 11.58
C SER A 264 -5.13 6.89 12.35
N ALA A 265 -6.35 7.36 12.60
CA ALA A 265 -7.39 6.54 13.22
C ALA A 265 -7.76 5.33 12.35
N THR A 266 -7.83 5.50 11.02
CA THR A 266 -8.07 4.39 10.09
C THR A 266 -6.93 3.38 10.15
N PHE A 267 -5.67 3.83 10.14
CA PHE A 267 -4.48 2.99 10.27
C PHE A 267 -4.53 2.13 11.54
N ASP A 268 -4.79 2.76 12.69
CA ASP A 268 -4.86 2.06 13.97
C ASP A 268 -5.96 0.99 13.98
N ARG A 269 -7.13 1.31 13.45
CA ARG A 269 -8.25 0.37 13.37
C ARG A 269 -7.94 -0.82 12.44
N VAL A 270 -7.44 -0.57 11.23
CA VAL A 270 -7.24 -1.66 10.25
C VAL A 270 -6.05 -2.53 10.59
N TYR A 271 -5.00 -1.96 11.18
CA TYR A 271 -3.80 -2.69 11.57
C TYR A 271 -3.81 -3.16 13.03
N GLY A 272 -4.92 -2.94 13.77
CA GLY A 272 -5.07 -3.44 15.14
C GLY A 272 -4.11 -2.78 16.12
N GLN A 273 -3.86 -1.46 15.96
CA GLN A 273 -2.97 -0.68 16.83
C GLN A 273 -3.76 0.26 17.78
N ALA A 274 -5.09 0.14 17.83
CA ALA A 274 -5.97 0.92 18.70
C ALA A 274 -5.96 0.42 20.13
#